data_4a577aba559fae2231d8b90811092289
#
_entry.id   4a577aba559fae2231d8b90811092289
#
_cell.length_a   1.000
_cell.length_b   1.000
_cell.length_c   1.000
_cell.angle_alpha   90.00
_cell.angle_beta   90.00
_cell.angle_gamma   90.00
#
_symmetry.space_group_name_H-M   'P 1'
#
loop_
_entity.id
_entity.type
_entity.pdbx_description
1 polymer ?
#
loop_
_entity_poly.entity_id
_entity_poly.type
_entity_poly.pdbx_seq_one_letter_code
_entity_poly.pdbx_strand_id
1 'polypeptide(L)'
;GYLSACGGVFSKLDVLHDGTIVPCHILHGLALGNIAMDSLGEIWRTHPTLKALRERRCIPMQQVPGCEDCEWAPYCNGGCPGVAYELTGDFNRVNQQDCYRGFLMETGRNYATRS
;
A
#
# COMPACT_ATOMS: atom_id res chain seq x y z
N GLY A 1 -4.37 -6.74 -12.50
CA GLY A 1 -4.58 -6.57 -11.11
C GLY A 1 -4.92 -5.16 -10.66
N TYR A 2 -5.08 -5.06 -9.39
CA TYR A 2 -5.45 -3.83 -8.68
C TYR A 2 -4.47 -3.60 -7.55
N LEU A 3 -4.44 -2.38 -7.00
CA LEU A 3 -3.64 -2.06 -5.82
C LEU A 3 -4.27 -2.69 -4.57
N SER A 4 -4.24 -4.00 -4.49
CA SER A 4 -4.99 -4.78 -3.51
C SER A 4 -4.14 -5.48 -2.46
N ALA A 5 -2.83 -5.26 -2.46
CA ALA A 5 -1.96 -5.83 -1.45
C ALA A 5 -2.30 -5.25 -0.06
N CYS A 6 -2.14 -6.06 0.95
CA CYS A 6 -2.39 -5.75 2.36
C CYS A 6 -3.88 -5.65 2.73
N GLY A 7 -4.30 -6.49 3.66
CA GLY A 7 -5.64 -6.46 4.24
C GLY A 7 -5.75 -5.67 5.54
N GLY A 8 -4.68 -4.97 5.96
CA GLY A 8 -4.61 -4.35 7.28
C GLY A 8 -5.78 -3.43 7.61
N VAL A 9 -6.09 -2.49 6.70
CA VAL A 9 -7.15 -1.51 6.91
C VAL A 9 -8.57 -2.10 6.86
N PHE A 10 -8.69 -3.38 6.57
CA PHE A 10 -9.96 -4.10 6.56
C PHE A 10 -10.18 -4.93 7.81
N SER A 11 -9.12 -5.23 8.56
CA SER A 11 -9.19 -6.14 9.70
C SER A 11 -8.50 -5.62 10.95
N LYS A 12 -7.66 -4.59 10.87
CA LYS A 12 -6.94 -4.08 12.04
C LYS A 12 -6.50 -2.63 11.87
N LEU A 13 -6.25 -1.99 13.03
CA LEU A 13 -5.49 -0.75 13.17
C LEU A 13 -4.38 -1.01 14.17
N ASP A 14 -3.32 -0.20 14.11
CA ASP A 14 -2.25 -0.25 15.09
C ASP A 14 -2.27 0.99 15.99
N VAL A 15 -1.85 0.82 17.25
CA VAL A 15 -1.70 1.93 18.20
C VAL A 15 -0.25 1.94 18.63
N LEU A 16 0.42 3.08 18.44
CA LEU A 16 1.80 3.23 18.82
C LEU A 16 1.93 3.40 20.33
N HIS A 17 3.16 3.30 20.85
CA HIS A 17 3.42 3.34 22.29
C HIS A 17 2.99 4.66 22.94
N ASP A 18 2.87 5.75 22.17
CA ASP A 18 2.42 7.05 22.69
C ASP A 18 0.90 7.24 22.54
N GLY A 19 0.17 6.23 22.10
CA GLY A 19 -1.26 6.27 21.87
C GLY A 19 -1.70 6.72 20.50
N THR A 20 -0.78 7.04 19.59
CA THR A 20 -1.12 7.44 18.24
C THR A 20 -1.72 6.26 17.47
N ILE A 21 -2.88 6.49 16.86
CA ILE A 21 -3.57 5.48 16.04
C ILE A 21 -3.08 5.63 14.60
N VAL A 22 -2.63 4.53 14.01
CA VAL A 22 -2.12 4.50 12.63
C VAL A 22 -2.74 3.33 11.86
N PRO A 23 -2.80 3.38 10.51
CA PRO A 23 -3.34 2.27 9.72
C PRO A 23 -2.52 0.99 9.88
N CYS A 24 -1.21 1.15 10.01
CA CYS A 24 -0.24 0.07 10.16
C CYS A 24 1.03 0.69 10.73
N HIS A 25 1.82 -0.06 11.49
CA HIS A 25 3.05 0.50 12.07
C HIS A 25 4.07 0.90 11.01
N ILE A 26 4.01 0.36 9.78
CA ILE A 26 4.83 0.83 8.67
C ILE A 26 4.37 2.21 8.20
N LEU A 27 3.08 2.52 8.34
CA LEU A 27 2.50 3.82 8.02
C LEU A 27 2.46 4.74 9.26
N HIS A 28 3.48 4.70 10.09
CA HIS A 28 3.53 5.44 11.36
C HIS A 28 3.48 6.96 11.19
N GLY A 29 3.79 7.47 9.99
CA GLY A 29 3.65 8.89 9.69
C GLY A 29 2.24 9.35 9.37
N LEU A 30 1.28 8.41 9.22
CA LEU A 30 -0.12 8.70 8.93
C LEU A 30 -0.96 8.62 10.21
N ALA A 31 -0.79 9.58 11.10
CA ALA A 31 -1.56 9.63 12.34
C ALA A 31 -3.05 9.84 12.06
N LEU A 32 -3.88 8.94 12.56
CA LEU A 32 -5.34 9.01 12.43
C LEU A 32 -5.99 9.69 13.64
N GLY A 33 -5.32 9.66 14.76
CA GLY A 33 -5.80 10.22 16.02
C GLY A 33 -5.00 9.67 17.18
N ASN A 34 -5.51 9.83 18.40
CA ASN A 34 -4.88 9.34 19.61
C ASN A 34 -5.93 8.61 20.46
N ILE A 35 -5.59 7.42 20.93
CA ILE A 35 -6.53 6.57 21.67
C ILE A 35 -6.99 7.21 22.98
N ALA A 36 -6.21 8.14 23.53
CA ALA A 36 -6.60 8.86 24.76
C ALA A 36 -7.65 9.94 24.52
N MET A 37 -7.81 10.41 23.27
CA MET A 37 -8.66 11.56 22.95
C MET A 37 -9.74 11.27 21.93
N ASP A 38 -9.56 10.24 21.09
CA ASP A 38 -10.43 9.98 19.95
C ASP A 38 -11.12 8.63 20.07
N SER A 39 -12.29 8.51 19.46
CA SER A 39 -13.03 7.24 19.40
C SER A 39 -12.43 6.35 18.29
N LEU A 40 -11.89 5.21 18.68
CA LEU A 40 -11.34 4.23 17.75
C LEU A 40 -12.39 3.75 16.74
N GLY A 41 -13.61 3.50 17.21
CA GLY A 41 -14.70 3.05 16.34
C GLY A 41 -15.10 4.09 15.31
N GLU A 42 -15.10 5.35 15.68
CA GLU A 42 -15.44 6.43 14.78
C GLU A 42 -14.36 6.64 13.72
N ILE A 43 -13.07 6.60 14.13
CA ILE A 43 -11.94 6.63 13.20
C ILE A 43 -12.05 5.49 12.20
N TRP A 44 -12.32 4.29 12.68
CA TRP A 44 -12.46 3.10 11.83
C TRP A 44 -13.52 3.30 10.74
N ARG A 45 -14.66 3.92 11.08
CA ARG A 45 -15.77 4.06 10.16
C ARG A 45 -15.64 5.25 9.21
N THR A 46 -15.04 6.36 9.67
CA THR A 46 -15.22 7.64 8.98
C THR A 46 -13.93 8.34 8.57
N HIS A 47 -12.74 7.88 9.02
CA HIS A 47 -11.52 8.62 8.75
C HIS A 47 -11.17 8.61 7.25
N PRO A 48 -10.92 9.79 6.64
CA PRO A 48 -10.68 9.87 5.19
C PRO A 48 -9.44 9.11 4.73
N THR A 49 -8.38 9.04 5.53
CA THR A 49 -7.17 8.29 5.19
C THR A 49 -7.47 6.79 5.09
N LEU A 50 -8.25 6.24 6.03
CA LEU A 50 -8.65 4.83 5.97
C LEU A 50 -9.54 4.56 4.77
N LYS A 51 -10.42 5.49 4.46
CA LYS A 51 -11.28 5.39 3.28
C LYS A 51 -10.44 5.32 2.00
N ALA A 52 -9.45 6.20 1.89
CA ALA A 52 -8.54 6.22 0.73
C ALA A 52 -7.74 4.92 0.62
N LEU A 53 -7.24 4.40 1.74
CA LEU A 53 -6.50 3.13 1.76
C LEU A 53 -7.38 1.95 1.36
N ARG A 54 -8.65 1.95 1.77
CA ARG A 54 -9.61 0.92 1.37
C ARG A 54 -9.99 1.01 -0.09
N GLU A 55 -10.13 2.22 -0.61
CA GLU A 55 -10.51 2.46 -2.01
C GLU A 55 -9.39 2.15 -3.00
N ARG A 56 -8.12 2.11 -2.54
CA ARG A 56 -7.02 1.83 -3.45
C ARG A 56 -7.14 0.47 -4.14
N ARG A 57 -7.82 -0.50 -3.54
CA ARG A 57 -8.03 -1.80 -4.15
C ARG A 57 -8.93 -1.74 -5.40
N CYS A 58 -9.57 -0.60 -5.63
CA CYS A 58 -10.36 -0.35 -6.84
C CYS A 58 -9.54 0.31 -7.95
N ILE A 59 -8.26 0.63 -7.70
CA ILE A 59 -7.36 1.25 -8.68
C ILE A 59 -6.69 0.15 -9.51
N PRO A 60 -6.98 0.06 -10.82
CA PRO A 60 -6.28 -0.90 -11.68
C PRO A 60 -4.79 -0.58 -11.78
N MET A 61 -3.96 -1.61 -11.88
CA MET A 61 -2.51 -1.40 -12.00
C MET A 61 -2.14 -0.58 -13.23
N GLN A 62 -2.92 -0.64 -14.29
CA GLN A 62 -2.69 0.14 -15.50
C GLN A 62 -2.85 1.65 -15.29
N GLN A 63 -3.50 2.07 -14.21
CA GLN A 63 -3.66 3.49 -13.87
C GLN A 63 -2.55 4.00 -12.95
N VAL A 64 -1.68 3.12 -12.45
CA VAL A 64 -0.57 3.51 -11.58
C VAL A 64 0.56 4.06 -12.43
N PRO A 65 1.12 5.25 -12.11
CA PRO A 65 2.24 5.81 -12.87
C PRO A 65 3.41 4.83 -12.97
N GLY A 66 3.91 4.63 -14.19
CA GLY A 66 5.01 3.70 -14.46
C GLY A 66 4.56 2.27 -14.73
N CYS A 67 3.27 1.95 -14.59
CA CYS A 67 2.75 0.60 -14.77
C CYS A 67 1.80 0.48 -15.97
N GLU A 68 1.57 1.55 -16.72
CA GLU A 68 0.60 1.60 -17.83
C GLU A 68 0.90 0.54 -18.89
N ASP A 69 2.19 0.38 -19.22
CA ASP A 69 2.64 -0.55 -20.27
C ASP A 69 3.28 -1.81 -19.69
N CYS A 70 3.10 -2.06 -18.41
CA CYS A 70 3.73 -3.21 -17.76
C CYS A 70 3.01 -4.50 -18.12
N GLU A 71 3.73 -5.46 -18.67
CA GLU A 71 3.18 -6.77 -19.03
C GLU A 71 2.73 -7.59 -17.81
N TRP A 72 3.22 -7.26 -16.62
CA TRP A 72 2.86 -7.94 -15.38
C TRP A 72 1.68 -7.31 -14.64
N ALA A 73 1.18 -6.17 -15.15
CA ALA A 73 0.08 -5.44 -14.52
C ALA A 73 -1.16 -6.31 -14.25
N PRO A 74 -1.56 -7.23 -15.13
CA PRO A 74 -2.74 -8.07 -14.85
C PRO A 74 -2.59 -8.97 -13.63
N TYR A 75 -1.38 -9.26 -13.21
CA TYR A 75 -1.08 -10.19 -12.12
C TYR A 75 -0.54 -9.50 -10.87
N CYS A 76 -0.26 -8.21 -10.95
CA CYS A 76 0.39 -7.46 -9.88
C CYS A 76 -0.64 -6.85 -8.93
N ASN A 77 -0.29 -6.77 -7.65
CA ASN A 77 -1.12 -6.10 -6.64
C ASN A 77 -0.46 -4.84 -6.05
N GLY A 78 0.68 -4.42 -6.60
CA GLY A 78 1.37 -3.19 -6.23
C GLY A 78 2.27 -3.27 -5.00
N GLY A 79 2.21 -4.34 -4.25
CA GLY A 79 3.01 -4.51 -3.05
C GLY A 79 2.52 -3.67 -1.86
N CYS A 80 3.30 -3.64 -0.79
CA CYS A 80 2.92 -3.01 0.46
C CYS A 80 2.73 -1.49 0.33
N PRO A 81 1.55 -0.95 0.66
CA PRO A 81 1.31 0.49 0.58
C PRO A 81 2.15 1.29 1.57
N GLY A 82 2.52 0.70 2.71
CA GLY A 82 3.37 1.36 3.69
C GLY A 82 4.76 1.64 3.17
N VAL A 83 5.35 0.66 2.50
CA VAL A 83 6.68 0.82 1.89
C VAL A 83 6.61 1.80 0.72
N ALA A 84 5.56 1.72 -0.10
CA ALA A 84 5.35 2.67 -1.20
C ALA A 84 5.26 4.11 -0.68
N TYR A 85 4.51 4.33 0.38
CA TYR A 85 4.40 5.64 1.02
C TYR A 85 5.74 6.14 1.56
N GLU A 86 6.48 5.27 2.22
CA GLU A 86 7.78 5.61 2.79
C GLU A 86 8.79 6.03 1.72
N LEU A 87 8.77 5.35 0.57
CA LEU A 87 9.70 5.63 -0.52
C LEU A 87 9.28 6.81 -1.40
N THR A 88 7.99 7.04 -1.57
CA THR A 88 7.47 8.01 -2.56
C THR A 88 6.62 9.12 -1.96
N GLY A 89 6.12 8.96 -0.73
CA GLY A 89 5.15 9.87 -0.14
C GLY A 89 3.71 9.62 -0.62
N ASP A 90 3.48 8.57 -1.40
CA ASP A 90 2.16 8.24 -1.95
C ASP A 90 1.91 6.73 -1.84
N PHE A 91 0.94 6.32 -1.01
CA PHE A 91 0.65 4.89 -0.83
C PHE A 91 -0.07 4.26 -2.04
N ASN A 92 -0.51 5.06 -3.01
CA ASN A 92 -1.10 4.58 -4.26
C ASN A 92 -0.06 4.37 -5.38
N ARG A 93 1.19 4.17 -5.00
CA ARG A 93 2.28 3.83 -5.90
C ARG A 93 2.67 2.38 -5.74
N VAL A 94 3.39 1.86 -6.73
CA VAL A 94 3.98 0.53 -6.64
C VAL A 94 5.12 0.55 -5.62
N ASN A 95 5.16 -0.47 -4.78
CA ASN A 95 6.33 -0.71 -3.95
C ASN A 95 7.46 -1.23 -4.85
N GLN A 96 8.47 -0.40 -5.09
CA GLN A 96 9.57 -0.74 -6.00
C GLN A 96 10.38 -1.95 -5.53
N GLN A 97 10.39 -2.22 -4.23
CA GLN A 97 11.09 -3.39 -3.69
C GLN A 97 10.39 -4.71 -4.06
N ASP A 98 9.09 -4.64 -4.33
CA ASP A 98 8.29 -5.81 -4.72
C ASP A 98 7.95 -5.81 -6.22
N CYS A 99 8.56 -4.91 -6.99
CA CYS A 99 8.29 -4.80 -8.42
C CYS A 99 9.03 -5.89 -9.20
N TYR A 100 8.28 -6.87 -9.72
CA TYR A 100 8.86 -7.99 -10.45
C TYR A 100 9.61 -7.54 -11.72
N ARG A 101 9.02 -6.59 -12.46
CA ARG A 101 9.66 -6.02 -13.65
C ARG A 101 10.96 -5.32 -13.29
N GLY A 102 10.96 -4.52 -12.22
CA GLY A 102 12.17 -3.86 -11.73
C GLY A 102 13.24 -4.86 -11.31
N PHE A 103 12.84 -5.92 -10.65
CA PHE A 103 13.74 -7.00 -10.25
C PHE A 103 14.40 -7.66 -11.47
N LEU A 104 13.63 -7.96 -12.50
CA LEU A 104 14.17 -8.57 -13.73
C LEU A 104 15.15 -7.63 -14.43
N MET A 105 14.84 -6.35 -14.50
CA MET A 105 15.72 -5.35 -15.13
C MET A 105 17.00 -5.17 -14.33
N GLU A 106 16.90 -5.09 -13.02
CA GLU A 106 18.04 -4.89 -12.13
C GLU A 106 19.01 -6.07 -12.15
N THR A 107 18.48 -7.29 -12.11
CA THR A 107 19.33 -8.50 -12.08
C THR A 107 19.86 -8.89 -13.44
N GLY A 108 19.38 -8.30 -14.52
CA GLY A 108 19.76 -8.67 -15.88
C GLY A 108 19.31 -10.07 -16.27
N ARG A 109 18.38 -10.68 -15.53
CA ARG A 109 17.89 -12.03 -15.79
C ARG A 109 16.47 -11.96 -16.38
N ASN A 110 16.26 -12.82 -17.33
CA ASN A 110 14.93 -13.00 -17.91
C ASN A 110 14.40 -14.37 -17.50
N TYR A 111 13.68 -14.42 -16.41
CA TYR A 111 13.13 -15.67 -15.87
C TYR A 111 12.07 -16.30 -16.78
N ALA A 112 11.44 -15.51 -17.63
CA ALA A 112 10.43 -16.04 -18.58
C ALA A 112 11.02 -16.99 -19.62
N THR A 113 12.32 -16.89 -19.90
CA THR A 113 13.01 -17.77 -20.87
C THR A 113 13.69 -18.97 -20.22
N ARG A 114 13.57 -19.12 -18.91
CA ARG A 114 14.20 -20.20 -18.16
C ARG A 114 13.22 -21.31 -17.81
N SER A 115 12.46 -21.68 -18.73
CA SER A 115 11.53 -22.80 -18.54
C SER A 115 12.21 -24.15 -18.63
#